data_64fd1d29853d7091506bed57ab2e8e44
#
_entry.id   64fd1d29853d7091506bed57ab2e8e44
#
_cell.length_a   1.000
_cell.length_b   1.000
_cell.length_c   1.000
_cell.angle_alpha   90.00
_cell.angle_beta   90.00
_cell.angle_gamma   90.00
#
_symmetry.space_group_name_H-M   'P 1'
#
loop_
_entity.id
_entity.type
_entity.pdbx_description
1 polymer ?
#
loop_
_entity_poly.entity_id
_entity_poly.type
_entity_poly.pdbx_seq_one_letter_code
_entity_poly.pdbx_strand_id
1 'polypeptide(L)'
;MAAVANSYMMALSNLNDSIVIVGAGIIGLNVALVLSEKGHGRSITVVAEHFPGDTSLYYTSPWAGCNFSAISGTDDNALRWDSLGYAHLSKLATECPEEAYVHWTPSFELWDEDVPSDKIQHMSGYLKDFRVLSEAELPDGVKFGVSFTTLSVNAPEHIRYLYRRLRDHYGVRVLRQKLPSIQAAYASPSTKIVFNCTGLASATLPGVEDPKCYPTRGQVVLARGPHIRTNMMRHGKDYETYVIPRPGSNGNVILGGYMQRGVSDGSTYDSEVKSILARTRDLSSEIRQQEPEVLAVFAGLRPSREGGARVDRDEITVEGQKRVLVHNYGAGGTGFQAGYGMAVESVAMVEDMLRDIACEIPQARL
;
A
#
# COMPACT_ATOMS: atom_id res chain seq x y z
N MET A 1 3.00 -20.21 -28.40
CA MET A 1 2.08 -19.29 -27.69
C MET A 1 0.75 -19.94 -27.33
N ALA A 2 0.02 -20.60 -28.25
CA ALA A 2 -1.27 -21.23 -27.95
C ALA A 2 -1.23 -22.35 -26.89
N ALA A 3 -0.18 -23.20 -26.87
CA ALA A 3 -0.05 -24.28 -25.88
C ALA A 3 0.22 -23.78 -24.46
N VAL A 4 0.93 -22.65 -24.32
CA VAL A 4 1.19 -21.99 -23.03
C VAL A 4 -0.09 -21.33 -22.52
N ALA A 5 -0.85 -20.68 -23.39
CA ALA A 5 -2.16 -20.09 -23.04
C ALA A 5 -3.16 -21.15 -22.58
N ASN A 6 -3.19 -22.34 -23.20
CA ASN A 6 -4.05 -23.46 -22.80
C ASN A 6 -3.66 -24.05 -21.42
N SER A 7 -2.36 -24.15 -21.12
CA SER A 7 -1.90 -24.63 -19.80
C SER A 7 -2.28 -23.64 -18.69
N TYR A 8 -2.26 -22.34 -18.97
CA TYR A 8 -2.62 -21.29 -18.01
C TYR A 8 -4.13 -21.25 -17.70
N MET A 9 -4.97 -21.39 -18.71
CA MET A 9 -6.44 -21.50 -18.53
C MET A 9 -6.82 -22.73 -17.72
N MET A 10 -6.13 -23.86 -17.89
CA MET A 10 -6.34 -25.06 -17.08
C MET A 10 -6.04 -24.89 -15.58
N ALA A 11 -5.03 -24.09 -15.22
CA ALA A 11 -4.70 -23.87 -13.82
C ALA A 11 -5.80 -23.07 -13.09
N LEU A 12 -6.37 -22.06 -13.76
CA LEU A 12 -7.47 -21.25 -13.22
C LEU A 12 -8.82 -21.99 -13.25
N SER A 13 -9.12 -22.77 -14.29
CA SER A 13 -10.38 -23.51 -14.41
C SER A 13 -10.52 -24.63 -13.36
N ASN A 14 -9.42 -25.12 -12.81
CA ASN A 14 -9.42 -26.10 -11.73
C ASN A 14 -9.60 -25.47 -10.32
N LEU A 15 -9.66 -24.14 -10.24
CA LEU A 15 -9.94 -23.45 -8.97
C LEU A 15 -11.45 -23.42 -8.75
N ASN A 16 -11.90 -23.98 -7.64
CA ASN A 16 -13.30 -23.91 -7.22
C ASN A 16 -13.58 -22.72 -6.30
N ASP A 17 -12.80 -21.61 -6.47
CA ASP A 17 -12.90 -20.46 -5.60
C ASP A 17 -13.95 -19.48 -6.08
N SER A 18 -14.81 -19.08 -5.17
CA SER A 18 -15.85 -18.10 -5.43
C SER A 18 -15.31 -16.66 -5.54
N ILE A 19 -14.11 -16.40 -4.99
CA ILE A 19 -13.50 -15.07 -4.91
C ILE A 19 -12.09 -15.13 -5.49
N VAL A 20 -11.81 -14.27 -6.46
CA VAL A 20 -10.46 -14.09 -7.02
C VAL A 20 -9.99 -12.66 -6.76
N ILE A 21 -8.77 -12.51 -6.24
CA ILE A 21 -8.11 -11.23 -6.06
C ILE A 21 -6.95 -11.15 -7.04
N VAL A 22 -6.97 -10.17 -7.93
CA VAL A 22 -5.92 -9.95 -8.93
C VAL A 22 -4.94 -8.90 -8.43
N GLY A 23 -3.74 -9.35 -8.06
CA GLY A 23 -2.66 -8.54 -7.48
C GLY A 23 -2.35 -8.88 -6.03
N ALA A 24 -1.05 -9.11 -5.72
CA ALA A 24 -0.53 -9.45 -4.41
C ALA A 24 0.32 -8.32 -3.79
N GLY A 25 0.04 -7.07 -4.16
CA GLY A 25 0.53 -5.89 -3.47
C GLY A 25 -0.23 -5.65 -2.16
N ILE A 26 0.15 -4.59 -1.42
CA ILE A 26 -0.46 -4.28 -0.12
C ILE A 26 -1.99 -4.16 -0.20
N ILE A 27 -2.54 -3.62 -1.30
CA ILE A 27 -3.99 -3.48 -1.46
C ILE A 27 -4.66 -4.85 -1.58
N GLY A 28 -4.19 -5.73 -2.47
CA GLY A 28 -4.77 -7.07 -2.65
C GLY A 28 -4.61 -7.95 -1.42
N LEU A 29 -3.48 -7.84 -0.70
CA LEU A 29 -3.28 -8.56 0.56
C LEU A 29 -4.22 -8.06 1.66
N ASN A 30 -4.51 -6.76 1.74
CA ASN A 30 -5.49 -6.23 2.68
C ASN A 30 -6.93 -6.66 2.33
N VAL A 31 -7.30 -6.69 1.05
CA VAL A 31 -8.61 -7.23 0.62
C VAL A 31 -8.73 -8.70 1.04
N ALA A 32 -7.69 -9.51 0.79
CA ALA A 32 -7.66 -10.90 1.22
C ALA A 32 -7.77 -11.04 2.75
N LEU A 33 -7.12 -10.15 3.51
CA LEU A 33 -7.17 -10.14 4.97
C LEU A 33 -8.58 -9.85 5.48
N VAL A 34 -9.21 -8.77 5.01
CA VAL A 34 -10.57 -8.38 5.43
C VAL A 34 -11.59 -9.47 5.12
N LEU A 35 -11.51 -10.09 3.93
CA LEU A 35 -12.36 -11.23 3.57
C LEU A 35 -12.09 -12.46 4.45
N SER A 36 -10.82 -12.72 4.77
CA SER A 36 -10.43 -13.85 5.60
C SER A 36 -10.88 -13.69 7.05
N GLU A 37 -10.80 -12.48 7.61
CA GLU A 37 -11.31 -12.14 8.94
C GLU A 37 -12.84 -12.28 9.03
N LYS A 38 -13.55 -12.18 7.90
CA LYS A 38 -14.99 -12.49 7.76
C LYS A 38 -15.29 -13.98 7.52
N GLY A 39 -14.27 -14.86 7.53
CA GLY A 39 -14.43 -16.31 7.41
C GLY A 39 -14.33 -16.85 5.97
N HIS A 40 -14.01 -16.02 4.97
CA HIS A 40 -13.97 -16.44 3.55
C HIS A 40 -12.59 -16.89 3.06
N GLY A 41 -11.57 -17.01 3.93
CA GLY A 41 -10.18 -17.28 3.52
C GLY A 41 -10.01 -18.45 2.55
N ARG A 42 -10.70 -19.59 2.82
CA ARG A 42 -10.64 -20.79 1.97
C ARG A 42 -11.38 -20.67 0.63
N SER A 43 -12.16 -19.61 0.43
CA SER A 43 -12.88 -19.32 -0.83
C SER A 43 -12.11 -18.35 -1.72
N ILE A 44 -10.90 -17.95 -1.32
CA ILE A 44 -10.09 -16.93 -1.99
C ILE A 44 -8.93 -17.57 -2.73
N THR A 45 -8.74 -17.16 -3.99
CA THR A 45 -7.47 -17.27 -4.71
C THR A 45 -6.90 -15.88 -4.99
N VAL A 46 -5.65 -15.63 -4.59
CA VAL A 46 -4.87 -14.46 -5.02
C VAL A 46 -4.07 -14.84 -6.25
N VAL A 47 -4.35 -14.18 -7.38
CA VAL A 47 -3.63 -14.36 -8.65
C VAL A 47 -2.77 -13.14 -8.91
N ALA A 48 -1.46 -13.32 -9.12
CA ALA A 48 -0.57 -12.19 -9.38
C ALA A 48 0.68 -12.60 -10.18
N GLU A 49 1.22 -11.65 -10.94
CA GLU A 49 2.54 -11.78 -11.58
C GLU A 49 3.67 -11.74 -10.56
N HIS A 50 3.52 -10.87 -9.54
CA HIS A 50 4.52 -10.64 -8.49
C HIS A 50 3.96 -10.91 -7.10
N PHE A 51 4.78 -11.48 -6.23
CA PHE A 51 4.47 -11.80 -4.84
C PHE A 51 5.53 -11.24 -3.87
N PRO A 52 5.25 -11.17 -2.56
CA PRO A 52 6.22 -10.76 -1.56
C PRO A 52 7.54 -11.52 -1.67
N GLY A 53 8.64 -10.78 -1.82
CA GLY A 53 9.99 -11.28 -2.13
C GLY A 53 10.48 -10.92 -3.53
N ASP A 54 9.59 -10.60 -4.47
CA ASP A 54 9.97 -10.11 -5.79
C ASP A 54 10.43 -8.64 -5.71
N THR A 55 11.36 -8.28 -6.61
CA THR A 55 11.99 -6.94 -6.68
C THR A 55 11.72 -6.22 -8.00
N SER A 56 10.64 -6.58 -8.71
CA SER A 56 10.25 -5.91 -9.95
C SER A 56 9.92 -4.43 -9.72
N LEU A 57 10.31 -3.58 -10.66
CA LEU A 57 9.90 -2.17 -10.69
C LEU A 57 8.36 -2.00 -10.71
N TYR A 58 7.66 -2.94 -11.35
CA TYR A 58 6.19 -2.94 -11.46
C TYR A 58 5.49 -3.53 -10.23
N TYR A 59 6.25 -4.02 -9.26
CA TYR A 59 5.75 -4.45 -7.96
C TYR A 59 6.08 -3.40 -6.90
N THR A 60 5.23 -2.39 -6.76
CA THR A 60 5.53 -1.18 -5.99
C THR A 60 5.67 -1.40 -4.49
N SER A 61 4.87 -2.29 -3.90
CA SER A 61 4.74 -2.41 -2.44
C SER A 61 6.04 -2.59 -1.67
N PRO A 62 7.04 -3.40 -2.11
CA PRO A 62 8.30 -3.55 -1.38
C PRO A 62 9.16 -2.28 -1.32
N TRP A 63 8.95 -1.35 -2.25
CA TRP A 63 9.77 -0.14 -2.40
C TRP A 63 9.32 1.03 -1.53
N ALA A 64 8.19 0.90 -0.81
CA ALA A 64 7.68 1.95 0.08
C ALA A 64 8.62 2.22 1.25
N GLY A 65 8.68 3.49 1.69
CA GLY A 65 9.47 3.98 2.80
C GLY A 65 9.32 3.22 4.11
N CYS A 66 8.31 3.23 4.82
CA CYS A 66 6.90 3.46 4.81
C CYS A 66 6.48 3.90 6.22
N ASN A 67 5.71 4.91 6.33
CA ASN A 67 5.12 5.38 7.58
C ASN A 67 3.68 5.81 7.36
N PHE A 68 2.92 5.95 8.44
CA PHE A 68 1.67 6.68 8.40
C PHE A 68 1.98 8.18 8.44
N SER A 69 1.47 8.95 7.48
CA SER A 69 1.77 10.37 7.31
C SER A 69 0.52 11.14 6.87
N ALA A 70 0.47 12.41 7.18
CA ALA A 70 -0.66 13.29 6.85
C ALA A 70 -0.65 13.76 5.39
N ILE A 71 -0.29 12.89 4.45
CA ILE A 71 -0.19 13.21 3.01
C ILE A 71 -1.50 13.00 2.22
N SER A 72 -2.49 12.33 2.80
CA SER A 72 -3.77 12.10 2.13
C SER A 72 -4.54 13.40 1.91
N GLY A 73 -5.45 13.35 0.93
CA GLY A 73 -6.42 14.42 0.70
C GLY A 73 -7.39 14.63 1.87
N THR A 74 -8.23 15.65 1.76
CA THR A 74 -9.27 15.97 2.74
C THR A 74 -10.67 15.56 2.29
N ASP A 75 -10.77 14.77 1.22
CA ASP A 75 -12.04 14.20 0.81
C ASP A 75 -12.50 13.10 1.78
N ASP A 76 -13.81 12.92 1.90
CA ASP A 76 -14.43 12.01 2.88
C ASP A 76 -13.90 10.58 2.79
N ASN A 77 -13.57 10.11 1.60
CA ASN A 77 -13.04 8.76 1.39
C ASN A 77 -11.62 8.64 1.92
N ALA A 78 -10.74 9.58 1.57
CA ALA A 78 -9.36 9.60 2.05
C ALA A 78 -9.31 9.65 3.59
N LEU A 79 -10.11 10.53 4.20
CA LEU A 79 -10.19 10.67 5.66
C LEU A 79 -10.68 9.39 6.35
N ARG A 80 -11.71 8.75 5.79
CA ARG A 80 -12.26 7.49 6.32
C ARG A 80 -11.27 6.34 6.17
N TRP A 81 -10.62 6.20 5.00
CA TRP A 81 -9.63 5.15 4.78
C TRP A 81 -8.40 5.30 5.67
N ASP A 82 -7.91 6.52 5.86
CA ASP A 82 -6.79 6.80 6.76
C ASP A 82 -7.15 6.45 8.22
N SER A 83 -8.32 6.82 8.70
CA SER A 83 -8.76 6.50 10.06
C SER A 83 -8.83 5.00 10.30
N LEU A 84 -9.39 4.23 9.34
CA LEU A 84 -9.43 2.77 9.42
C LEU A 84 -8.03 2.14 9.30
N GLY A 85 -7.18 2.67 8.42
CA GLY A 85 -5.80 2.22 8.27
C GLY A 85 -4.97 2.50 9.52
N TYR A 86 -5.10 3.68 10.12
CA TYR A 86 -4.43 4.02 11.37
C TYR A 86 -4.84 3.08 12.50
N ALA A 87 -6.15 2.84 12.66
CA ALA A 87 -6.65 1.91 13.68
C ALA A 87 -6.11 0.49 13.48
N HIS A 88 -6.06 -0.01 12.23
CA HIS A 88 -5.52 -1.32 11.91
C HIS A 88 -4.02 -1.42 12.21
N LEU A 89 -3.21 -0.47 11.73
CA LEU A 89 -1.78 -0.45 11.98
C LEU A 89 -1.45 -0.26 13.47
N SER A 90 -2.24 0.56 14.19
CA SER A 90 -2.13 0.75 15.64
C SER A 90 -2.34 -0.55 16.41
N LYS A 91 -3.33 -1.34 15.98
CA LYS A 91 -3.58 -2.68 16.54
C LYS A 91 -2.37 -3.59 16.35
N LEU A 92 -1.82 -3.65 15.13
CA LEU A 92 -0.63 -4.46 14.83
C LEU A 92 0.60 -4.01 15.63
N ALA A 93 0.84 -2.70 15.74
CA ALA A 93 1.95 -2.14 16.51
C ALA A 93 1.83 -2.39 18.03
N THR A 94 0.63 -2.70 18.51
CA THR A 94 0.37 -2.98 19.93
C THR A 94 0.37 -4.47 20.23
N GLU A 95 -0.26 -5.29 19.38
CA GLU A 95 -0.48 -6.71 19.63
C GLU A 95 0.65 -7.61 19.12
N CYS A 96 1.26 -7.28 17.95
CA CYS A 96 2.29 -8.11 17.32
C CYS A 96 3.32 -7.29 16.54
N PRO A 97 4.00 -6.29 17.15
CA PRO A 97 4.87 -5.35 16.45
C PRO A 97 6.01 -6.03 15.69
N GLU A 98 6.68 -6.99 16.32
CA GLU A 98 7.83 -7.69 15.73
C GLU A 98 7.43 -8.61 14.56
N GLU A 99 6.29 -9.28 14.67
CA GLU A 99 5.79 -10.19 13.64
C GLU A 99 5.23 -9.44 12.43
N ALA A 100 4.49 -8.35 12.71
CA ALA A 100 3.88 -7.51 11.68
C ALA A 100 4.85 -6.47 11.10
N TYR A 101 6.00 -6.25 11.74
CA TYR A 101 6.97 -5.22 11.35
C TYR A 101 6.36 -3.81 11.30
N VAL A 102 5.52 -3.49 12.31
CA VAL A 102 4.84 -2.21 12.47
C VAL A 102 5.13 -1.69 13.87
N HIS A 103 5.79 -0.53 13.98
CA HIS A 103 6.19 0.03 15.26
C HIS A 103 5.69 1.46 15.44
N TRP A 104 5.37 1.80 16.68
CA TRP A 104 5.17 3.18 17.10
C TRP A 104 6.48 3.95 17.02
N THR A 105 6.47 5.12 16.38
CA THR A 105 7.67 5.93 16.11
C THR A 105 7.36 7.40 16.35
N PRO A 106 8.17 8.16 17.13
CA PRO A 106 8.05 9.61 17.21
C PRO A 106 8.16 10.25 15.83
N SER A 107 7.33 11.22 15.52
CA SER A 107 7.28 11.87 14.22
C SER A 107 7.19 13.37 14.30
N PHE A 108 7.86 14.02 13.35
CA PHE A 108 7.67 15.43 13.03
C PHE A 108 7.32 15.56 11.56
N GLU A 109 6.25 16.30 11.27
CA GLU A 109 5.88 16.68 9.91
C GLU A 109 5.85 18.20 9.79
N LEU A 110 6.51 18.69 8.74
CA LEU A 110 6.77 20.11 8.50
C LEU A 110 6.27 20.48 7.11
N TRP A 111 5.67 21.65 6.97
CA TRP A 111 5.18 22.19 5.69
C TRP A 111 5.75 23.58 5.42
N ASP A 112 6.22 23.78 4.20
CA ASP A 112 6.67 25.10 3.71
C ASP A 112 5.49 25.98 3.29
N GLU A 113 4.30 25.39 3.15
CA GLU A 113 3.05 26.04 2.82
C GLU A 113 2.05 25.95 3.99
N ASP A 114 1.02 26.78 3.95
CA ASP A 114 -0.06 26.72 4.94
C ASP A 114 -0.85 25.40 4.82
N VAL A 115 -1.23 24.84 5.95
CA VAL A 115 -2.05 23.60 6.01
C VAL A 115 -3.48 24.01 6.35
N PRO A 116 -4.50 23.52 5.60
CA PRO A 116 -5.90 23.80 5.87
C PRO A 116 -6.32 23.37 7.28
N SER A 117 -7.16 24.19 7.93
CA SER A 117 -7.57 23.98 9.32
C SER A 117 -8.40 22.71 9.52
N ASP A 118 -9.19 22.29 8.52
CA ASP A 118 -9.95 21.03 8.52
C ASP A 118 -9.01 19.83 8.54
N LYS A 119 -7.91 19.87 7.80
CA LYS A 119 -6.87 18.84 7.84
C LYS A 119 -6.21 18.76 9.22
N ILE A 120 -5.89 19.90 9.83
CA ILE A 120 -5.30 19.95 11.18
C ILE A 120 -6.29 19.35 12.20
N GLN A 121 -7.56 19.75 12.13
CA GLN A 121 -8.61 19.25 13.00
C GLN A 121 -8.77 17.72 12.84
N HIS A 122 -8.78 17.24 11.60
CA HIS A 122 -8.88 15.80 11.34
C HIS A 122 -7.71 15.03 11.95
N MET A 123 -6.46 15.46 11.69
CA MET A 123 -5.25 14.83 12.25
C MET A 123 -5.29 14.79 13.79
N SER A 124 -5.68 15.89 14.43
CA SER A 124 -5.77 15.98 15.89
C SER A 124 -6.79 15.03 16.50
N GLY A 125 -7.79 14.60 15.72
CA GLY A 125 -8.88 13.73 16.17
C GLY A 125 -8.49 12.27 16.37
N TYR A 126 -7.40 11.79 15.72
CA TYR A 126 -7.03 10.39 15.81
C TYR A 126 -5.54 10.10 15.98
N LEU A 127 -4.63 11.03 15.61
CA LEU A 127 -3.19 10.79 15.77
C LEU A 127 -2.78 10.85 17.24
N LYS A 128 -2.06 9.85 17.67
CA LYS A 128 -1.56 9.73 19.05
C LYS A 128 -0.53 10.80 19.36
N ASP A 129 -0.64 11.42 20.55
CA ASP A 129 0.27 12.45 21.04
C ASP A 129 0.41 13.67 20.12
N PHE A 130 -0.65 14.00 19.38
CA PHE A 130 -0.65 15.09 18.41
C PHE A 130 -0.45 16.44 19.07
N ARG A 131 0.49 17.23 18.52
CA ARG A 131 0.78 18.60 18.97
C ARG A 131 1.21 19.47 17.78
N VAL A 132 0.66 20.67 17.71
CA VAL A 132 1.15 21.71 16.79
C VAL A 132 2.43 22.31 17.37
N LEU A 133 3.46 22.48 16.53
CA LEU A 133 4.71 23.12 16.92
C LEU A 133 4.52 24.63 17.08
N SER A 134 5.19 25.21 18.07
CA SER A 134 5.26 26.66 18.22
C SER A 134 6.19 27.27 17.15
N GLU A 135 6.02 28.56 16.85
CA GLU A 135 6.85 29.29 15.88
C GLU A 135 8.34 29.16 16.17
N ALA A 136 8.73 29.16 17.44
CA ALA A 136 10.13 29.02 17.88
C ALA A 136 10.72 27.61 17.63
N GLU A 137 9.87 26.61 17.39
CA GLU A 137 10.29 25.23 17.09
C GLU A 137 10.38 24.96 15.57
N LEU A 138 9.88 25.89 14.74
CA LEU A 138 9.90 25.71 13.29
C LEU A 138 11.26 26.06 12.72
N PRO A 139 11.84 25.19 11.86
CA PRO A 139 13.03 25.53 11.09
C PRO A 139 12.78 26.67 10.08
N ASP A 140 13.86 27.29 9.62
CA ASP A 140 13.77 28.32 8.60
C ASP A 140 13.02 27.86 7.35
N GLY A 141 12.09 28.69 6.86
CA GLY A 141 11.28 28.43 5.67
C GLY A 141 10.11 27.49 5.88
N VAL A 142 9.90 26.95 7.08
CA VAL A 142 8.73 26.15 7.45
C VAL A 142 7.64 27.06 8.00
N LYS A 143 6.42 26.95 7.46
CA LYS A 143 5.26 27.73 7.93
C LYS A 143 4.42 27.00 8.97
N PHE A 144 4.38 25.67 8.90
CA PHE A 144 3.57 24.88 9.79
C PHE A 144 4.27 23.57 10.15
N GLY A 145 4.09 23.10 11.37
CA GLY A 145 4.65 21.84 11.82
C GLY A 145 3.85 21.19 12.92
N VAL A 146 3.88 19.87 12.95
CA VAL A 146 3.27 19.04 13.99
C VAL A 146 4.23 17.98 14.48
N SER A 147 4.05 17.55 15.73
CA SER A 147 4.63 16.33 16.25
C SER A 147 3.54 15.37 16.71
N PHE A 148 3.75 14.09 16.52
CA PHE A 148 2.85 13.01 16.95
C PHE A 148 3.59 11.67 17.00
N THR A 149 2.94 10.65 17.53
CA THR A 149 3.44 9.29 17.44
C THR A 149 2.83 8.61 16.23
N THR A 150 3.66 8.33 15.22
CA THR A 150 3.26 7.64 13.98
C THR A 150 3.51 6.15 14.04
N LEU A 151 3.16 5.48 12.96
CA LEU A 151 3.38 4.07 12.70
C LEU A 151 4.38 3.93 11.55
N SER A 152 5.59 3.44 11.86
CA SER A 152 6.56 3.05 10.84
C SER A 152 6.38 1.57 10.49
N VAL A 153 6.53 1.25 9.21
CA VAL A 153 6.31 -0.09 8.68
C VAL A 153 7.53 -0.54 7.88
N ASN A 154 8.02 -1.73 8.11
CA ASN A 154 9.00 -2.36 7.23
C ASN A 154 8.25 -2.99 6.04
N ALA A 155 8.04 -2.21 4.98
CA ALA A 155 7.17 -2.58 3.87
C ALA A 155 7.43 -3.98 3.28
N PRO A 156 8.66 -4.39 2.90
CA PRO A 156 8.91 -5.73 2.37
C PRO A 156 8.61 -6.86 3.37
N GLU A 157 8.89 -6.66 4.67
CA GLU A 157 8.63 -7.69 5.67
C GLU A 157 7.14 -7.73 6.07
N HIS A 158 6.49 -6.59 6.13
CA HIS A 158 5.06 -6.52 6.42
C HIS A 158 4.21 -7.24 5.35
N ILE A 159 4.49 -7.04 4.05
CA ILE A 159 3.77 -7.79 3.01
C ILE A 159 4.08 -9.29 3.04
N ARG A 160 5.31 -9.70 3.46
CA ARG A 160 5.63 -11.12 3.70
C ARG A 160 4.87 -11.69 4.89
N TYR A 161 4.72 -10.91 5.96
CA TYR A 161 3.89 -11.29 7.11
C TYR A 161 2.45 -11.50 6.70
N LEU A 162 1.83 -10.55 5.99
CA LEU A 162 0.45 -10.68 5.50
C LEU A 162 0.30 -11.90 4.59
N TYR A 163 1.21 -12.08 3.63
CA TYR A 163 1.19 -13.22 2.70
C TYR A 163 1.25 -14.56 3.43
N ARG A 164 2.17 -14.72 4.39
CA ARG A 164 2.26 -15.95 5.21
C ARG A 164 1.00 -16.18 6.03
N ARG A 165 0.50 -15.15 6.70
CA ARG A 165 -0.72 -15.21 7.51
C ARG A 165 -1.93 -15.63 6.67
N LEU A 166 -2.09 -15.08 5.48
CA LEU A 166 -3.19 -15.42 4.57
C LEU A 166 -3.11 -16.87 4.12
N ARG A 167 -1.95 -17.33 3.69
CA ARG A 167 -1.76 -18.68 3.18
C ARG A 167 -1.83 -19.73 4.29
N ASP A 168 -1.08 -19.53 5.36
CA ASP A 168 -0.80 -20.57 6.37
C ASP A 168 -1.89 -20.62 7.46
N HIS A 169 -2.49 -19.48 7.81
CA HIS A 169 -3.53 -19.42 8.85
C HIS A 169 -4.94 -19.42 8.26
N TYR A 170 -5.20 -18.60 7.21
CA TYR A 170 -6.54 -18.49 6.64
C TYR A 170 -6.81 -19.44 5.47
N GLY A 171 -5.81 -20.14 4.95
CA GLY A 171 -5.95 -21.08 3.86
C GLY A 171 -6.23 -20.45 2.50
N VAL A 172 -5.84 -19.17 2.32
CA VAL A 172 -5.94 -18.48 1.04
C VAL A 172 -5.03 -19.15 0.02
N ARG A 173 -5.56 -19.48 -1.15
CA ARG A 173 -4.78 -20.01 -2.27
C ARG A 173 -4.06 -18.90 -3.00
N VAL A 174 -2.88 -19.21 -3.55
CA VAL A 174 -2.07 -18.28 -4.31
C VAL A 174 -1.65 -18.90 -5.63
N LEU A 175 -1.76 -18.12 -6.70
CA LEU A 175 -1.39 -18.55 -8.04
C LEU A 175 -0.50 -17.49 -8.70
N ARG A 176 0.74 -17.85 -9.01
CA ARG A 176 1.64 -16.95 -9.73
C ARG A 176 1.34 -17.00 -11.21
N GLN A 177 0.63 -15.99 -11.70
CA GLN A 177 0.25 -15.88 -13.10
C GLN A 177 0.00 -14.43 -13.50
N LYS A 178 0.51 -14.05 -14.67
CA LYS A 178 0.11 -12.82 -15.35
C LYS A 178 -1.17 -13.07 -16.14
N LEU A 179 -2.22 -12.33 -15.83
CA LEU A 179 -3.48 -12.44 -16.56
C LEU A 179 -3.42 -11.65 -17.87
N PRO A 180 -3.95 -12.21 -18.98
CA PRO A 180 -4.03 -11.49 -20.25
C PRO A 180 -5.12 -10.42 -20.27
N SER A 181 -6.13 -10.54 -19.43
CA SER A 181 -7.21 -9.57 -19.22
C SER A 181 -7.85 -9.77 -17.85
N ILE A 182 -8.66 -8.83 -17.40
CA ILE A 182 -9.38 -8.98 -16.13
C ILE A 182 -10.45 -10.07 -16.20
N GLN A 183 -11.06 -10.29 -17.38
CA GLN A 183 -12.04 -11.36 -17.61
C GLN A 183 -11.44 -12.76 -17.41
N ALA A 184 -10.13 -12.93 -17.66
CA ALA A 184 -9.45 -14.20 -17.42
C ALA A 184 -9.45 -14.64 -15.94
N ALA A 185 -9.73 -13.72 -15.01
CA ALA A 185 -9.91 -14.07 -13.60
C ALA A 185 -11.18 -14.90 -13.33
N TYR A 186 -12.13 -14.92 -14.26
CA TYR A 186 -13.38 -15.72 -14.18
C TYR A 186 -13.27 -17.05 -14.93
N ALA A 187 -12.08 -17.60 -15.09
CA ALA A 187 -11.87 -18.86 -15.81
C ALA A 187 -12.59 -20.07 -15.15
N SER A 188 -12.90 -20.00 -13.85
CA SER A 188 -13.76 -20.98 -13.19
C SER A 188 -15.22 -20.52 -13.18
N PRO A 189 -16.19 -21.41 -13.50
CA PRO A 189 -17.62 -21.12 -13.37
C PRO A 189 -18.05 -20.75 -11.95
N SER A 190 -17.32 -21.22 -10.93
CA SER A 190 -17.58 -20.94 -9.52
C SER A 190 -17.14 -19.52 -9.10
N THR A 191 -16.30 -18.84 -9.87
CA THR A 191 -15.85 -17.48 -9.53
C THR A 191 -16.99 -16.48 -9.68
N LYS A 192 -17.47 -15.95 -8.58
CA LYS A 192 -18.58 -14.97 -8.51
C LYS A 192 -18.09 -13.53 -8.44
N ILE A 193 -16.99 -13.31 -7.71
CA ILE A 193 -16.47 -11.99 -7.40
C ILE A 193 -14.98 -11.93 -7.76
N VAL A 194 -14.58 -10.89 -8.48
CA VAL A 194 -13.17 -10.56 -8.73
C VAL A 194 -12.86 -9.19 -8.15
N PHE A 195 -11.76 -9.10 -7.38
CA PHE A 195 -11.20 -7.84 -6.94
C PHE A 195 -9.99 -7.48 -7.82
N ASN A 196 -10.06 -6.35 -8.49
CA ASN A 196 -8.95 -5.78 -9.26
C ASN A 196 -8.08 -4.91 -8.34
N CYS A 197 -6.95 -5.45 -7.91
CA CYS A 197 -5.94 -4.80 -7.09
C CYS A 197 -4.60 -4.67 -7.83
N THR A 198 -4.64 -4.48 -9.16
CA THR A 198 -3.47 -4.56 -10.04
C THR A 198 -2.60 -3.30 -10.04
N GLY A 199 -2.95 -2.28 -9.25
CA GLY A 199 -2.16 -1.05 -9.10
C GLY A 199 -1.94 -0.34 -10.44
N LEU A 200 -0.67 -0.11 -10.81
CA LEU A 200 -0.34 0.61 -12.05
C LEU A 200 -0.74 -0.19 -13.32
N ALA A 201 -0.78 -1.52 -13.25
CA ALA A 201 -1.19 -2.33 -14.40
C ALA A 201 -2.66 -2.08 -14.80
N SER A 202 -3.50 -1.50 -13.94
CA SER A 202 -4.88 -1.09 -14.28
C SER A 202 -4.93 -0.11 -15.45
N ALA A 203 -3.84 0.62 -15.73
CA ALA A 203 -3.75 1.52 -16.89
C ALA A 203 -3.86 0.78 -18.24
N THR A 204 -3.36 -0.46 -18.31
CA THR A 204 -3.18 -1.19 -19.57
C THR A 204 -3.74 -2.60 -19.57
N LEU A 205 -4.26 -3.08 -18.43
CA LEU A 205 -4.85 -4.41 -18.33
C LEU A 205 -6.13 -4.47 -19.17
N PRO A 206 -6.20 -5.33 -20.22
CA PRO A 206 -7.40 -5.45 -21.03
C PRO A 206 -8.65 -5.71 -20.19
N GLY A 207 -9.71 -4.96 -20.48
CA GLY A 207 -10.98 -4.96 -19.76
C GLY A 207 -11.03 -4.09 -18.50
N VAL A 208 -9.92 -3.35 -18.22
CA VAL A 208 -9.85 -2.26 -17.22
C VAL A 208 -9.45 -0.96 -17.91
N GLU A 209 -8.25 -0.91 -18.46
CA GLU A 209 -7.70 0.15 -19.32
C GLU A 209 -8.02 1.56 -18.82
N ASP A 210 -7.76 1.82 -17.53
CA ASP A 210 -8.06 3.11 -16.89
C ASP A 210 -7.00 4.17 -17.25
N PRO A 211 -7.31 5.13 -18.15
CA PRO A 211 -6.38 6.14 -18.62
C PRO A 211 -6.00 7.18 -17.53
N LYS A 212 -6.71 7.19 -16.40
CA LYS A 212 -6.41 8.05 -15.26
C LYS A 212 -5.24 7.54 -14.44
N CYS A 213 -4.84 6.26 -14.60
CA CYS A 213 -3.68 5.70 -13.91
C CYS A 213 -2.38 6.18 -14.53
N TYR A 214 -1.44 6.59 -13.69
CA TYR A 214 -0.10 7.00 -14.10
C TYR A 214 0.94 6.67 -13.04
N PRO A 215 2.21 6.43 -13.43
CA PRO A 215 3.29 6.24 -12.47
C PRO A 215 3.68 7.58 -11.82
N THR A 216 4.01 7.55 -10.53
CA THR A 216 4.75 8.61 -9.88
C THR A 216 6.06 8.03 -9.38
N ARG A 217 7.15 8.32 -10.11
CA ARG A 217 8.48 7.81 -9.77
C ARG A 217 8.98 8.45 -8.50
N GLY A 218 9.56 7.63 -7.62
CA GLY A 218 10.31 8.07 -6.46
C GLY A 218 11.65 7.37 -6.39
N GLN A 219 12.72 8.12 -6.07
CA GLN A 219 14.01 7.56 -5.72
C GLN A 219 14.24 7.71 -4.22
N VAL A 220 14.82 6.68 -3.60
CA VAL A 220 15.13 6.65 -2.18
C VAL A 220 16.50 6.02 -1.94
N VAL A 221 17.07 6.33 -0.78
CA VAL A 221 18.30 5.73 -0.26
C VAL A 221 17.94 4.86 0.94
N LEU A 222 18.35 3.60 0.90
CA LEU A 222 18.38 2.73 2.06
C LEU A 222 19.71 2.91 2.76
N ALA A 223 19.68 3.30 4.01
CA ALA A 223 20.89 3.50 4.81
C ALA A 223 20.81 2.75 6.14
N ARG A 224 21.96 2.53 6.79
CA ARG A 224 22.04 1.99 8.15
C ARG A 224 22.39 3.11 9.12
N GLY A 225 21.51 3.36 10.08
CA GLY A 225 21.67 4.38 11.11
C GLY A 225 20.85 3.99 12.35
N PRO A 226 21.34 3.05 13.21
CA PRO A 226 20.57 2.55 14.35
C PRO A 226 20.29 3.62 15.43
N HIS A 227 20.98 4.74 15.36
CA HIS A 227 20.76 5.93 16.19
C HIS A 227 19.59 6.78 15.71
N ILE A 228 19.16 6.62 14.44
CA ILE A 228 18.03 7.37 13.87
C ILE A 228 16.73 6.67 14.29
N ARG A 229 15.96 7.33 15.15
CA ARG A 229 14.75 6.79 15.77
C ARG A 229 13.52 7.63 15.53
N THR A 230 13.69 8.83 14.99
CA THR A 230 12.59 9.77 14.74
C THR A 230 12.23 9.77 13.27
N ASN A 231 10.94 9.59 13.00
CA ASN A 231 10.41 9.83 11.66
C ASN A 231 10.33 11.34 11.43
N MET A 232 10.83 11.80 10.30
CA MET A 232 10.77 13.21 9.93
C MET A 232 10.31 13.37 8.50
N MET A 233 9.38 14.29 8.26
CA MET A 233 8.91 14.65 6.93
C MET A 233 8.89 16.16 6.76
N ARG A 234 9.24 16.64 5.56
CA ARG A 234 9.09 18.04 5.15
C ARG A 234 8.46 18.08 3.76
N HIS A 235 7.33 18.74 3.69
CA HIS A 235 6.51 18.91 2.50
C HIS A 235 6.75 20.30 1.91
N GLY A 236 7.45 20.36 0.80
CA GLY A 236 7.64 21.58 0.02
C GLY A 236 6.73 21.58 -1.20
N LYS A 237 6.68 22.72 -1.92
CA LYS A 237 5.85 22.89 -3.10
C LYS A 237 6.14 21.85 -4.21
N ASP A 238 7.44 21.59 -4.44
CA ASP A 238 7.91 20.73 -5.54
C ASP A 238 8.82 19.60 -5.06
N TYR A 239 8.86 19.34 -3.74
CA TYR A 239 9.68 18.29 -3.17
C TYR A 239 9.07 17.67 -1.91
N GLU A 240 9.49 16.46 -1.63
CA GLU A 240 9.28 15.76 -0.38
C GLU A 240 10.63 15.37 0.20
N THR A 241 10.85 15.59 1.50
CA THR A 241 12.02 15.07 2.20
C THR A 241 11.54 14.24 3.37
N TYR A 242 12.08 13.03 3.52
CA TYR A 242 11.72 12.18 4.63
C TYR A 242 12.86 11.31 5.12
N VAL A 243 12.82 11.03 6.42
CA VAL A 243 13.67 10.09 7.16
C VAL A 243 12.75 9.13 7.88
N ILE A 244 12.75 7.87 7.49
CA ILE A 244 11.80 6.87 8.00
C ILE A 244 12.58 5.69 8.59
N PRO A 245 12.66 5.55 9.93
CA PRO A 245 13.21 4.37 10.57
C PRO A 245 12.42 3.13 10.16
N ARG A 246 13.13 2.04 9.82
CA ARG A 246 12.52 0.80 9.35
C ARG A 246 12.51 -0.26 10.47
N PRO A 247 11.34 -0.64 11.01
CA PRO A 247 11.22 -1.61 12.11
C PRO A 247 11.81 -2.97 11.75
N GLY A 248 12.35 -3.69 12.75
CA GLY A 248 12.83 -5.06 12.59
C GLY A 248 13.96 -5.24 11.57
N SER A 249 14.76 -4.18 11.31
CA SER A 249 15.75 -4.15 10.23
C SER A 249 17.20 -3.92 10.70
N ASN A 250 17.47 -4.06 12.01
CA ASN A 250 18.77 -3.76 12.60
C ASN A 250 19.25 -2.31 12.36
N GLY A 251 18.31 -1.35 12.42
CA GLY A 251 18.61 0.06 12.31
C GLY A 251 18.71 0.59 10.88
N ASN A 252 18.09 -0.06 9.92
CA ASN A 252 17.96 0.53 8.59
C ASN A 252 16.96 1.70 8.62
N VAL A 253 17.21 2.67 7.74
CA VAL A 253 16.40 3.87 7.56
C VAL A 253 16.22 4.14 6.06
N ILE A 254 15.03 4.61 5.69
CA ILE A 254 14.76 5.11 4.34
C ILE A 254 14.89 6.62 4.33
N LEU A 255 15.73 7.11 3.44
CA LEU A 255 15.93 8.53 3.18
C LEU A 255 15.33 8.87 1.81
N GLY A 256 14.52 9.90 1.75
CA GLY A 256 13.85 10.27 0.50
C GLY A 256 13.50 11.76 0.43
N GLY A 257 12.89 12.23 -0.60
CA GLY A 257 12.58 11.45 -1.79
C GLY A 257 12.29 12.32 -2.99
N TYR A 258 11.72 11.69 -3.98
CA TYR A 258 11.28 12.34 -5.21
C TYR A 258 9.84 11.94 -5.53
N MET A 259 9.10 12.82 -6.19
CA MET A 259 7.73 12.60 -6.66
C MET A 259 7.59 13.12 -8.10
N GLN A 260 8.00 12.29 -9.06
CA GLN A 260 8.04 12.66 -10.47
C GLN A 260 6.83 12.07 -11.20
N ARG A 261 5.80 12.90 -11.35
CA ARG A 261 4.53 12.51 -12.00
C ARG A 261 4.75 12.13 -13.46
N GLY A 262 4.19 11.00 -13.88
CA GLY A 262 4.22 10.50 -15.26
C GLY A 262 5.56 9.87 -15.68
N VAL A 263 6.57 9.85 -14.80
CA VAL A 263 7.87 9.24 -15.09
C VAL A 263 7.83 7.76 -14.75
N SER A 264 8.14 6.91 -15.73
CA SER A 264 8.15 5.43 -15.60
C SER A 264 9.55 4.83 -15.56
N ASP A 265 10.59 5.67 -15.53
CA ASP A 265 11.99 5.23 -15.49
C ASP A 265 12.35 4.64 -14.13
N GLY A 266 12.92 3.43 -14.15
CA GLY A 266 13.41 2.72 -12.96
C GLY A 266 14.88 2.97 -12.63
N SER A 267 15.57 3.80 -13.39
CA SER A 267 16.97 4.14 -13.15
C SER A 267 17.14 4.96 -11.88
N THR A 268 18.31 4.86 -11.27
CA THR A 268 18.72 5.70 -10.14
C THR A 268 19.80 6.68 -10.57
N TYR A 269 19.76 7.89 -10.01
CA TYR A 269 20.66 8.98 -10.40
C TYR A 269 21.47 9.48 -9.21
N ASP A 270 22.79 9.59 -9.37
CA ASP A 270 23.71 10.07 -8.32
C ASP A 270 23.41 11.49 -7.88
N SER A 271 22.92 12.35 -8.79
CA SER A 271 22.50 13.71 -8.45
C SER A 271 21.31 13.71 -7.50
N GLU A 272 20.35 12.79 -7.69
CA GLU A 272 19.21 12.62 -6.79
C GLU A 272 19.67 12.05 -5.43
N VAL A 273 20.62 11.11 -5.41
CA VAL A 273 21.21 10.58 -4.17
C VAL A 273 21.85 11.71 -3.35
N LYS A 274 22.71 12.51 -3.98
CA LYS A 274 23.36 13.66 -3.31
C LYS A 274 22.34 14.65 -2.75
N SER A 275 21.30 14.95 -3.52
CA SER A 275 20.21 15.82 -3.07
C SER A 275 19.43 15.24 -1.90
N ILE A 276 19.10 13.94 -1.92
CA ILE A 276 18.41 13.26 -0.81
C ILE A 276 19.26 13.33 0.46
N LEU A 277 20.54 12.95 0.38
CA LEU A 277 21.43 12.95 1.54
C LEU A 277 21.60 14.36 2.15
N ALA A 278 21.75 15.38 1.31
CA ALA A 278 21.85 16.76 1.77
C ALA A 278 20.56 17.20 2.50
N ARG A 279 19.40 17.04 1.86
CA ARG A 279 18.11 17.45 2.43
C ARG A 279 17.74 16.68 3.71
N THR A 280 18.02 15.40 3.78
CA THR A 280 17.73 14.59 4.97
C THR A 280 18.70 14.92 6.12
N ARG A 281 19.95 15.29 5.84
CA ARG A 281 20.89 15.82 6.83
C ARG A 281 20.40 17.14 7.40
N ASP A 282 19.93 18.06 6.53
CA ASP A 282 19.39 19.35 6.98
C ASP A 282 18.12 19.17 7.82
N LEU A 283 17.30 18.17 7.50
CA LEU A 283 16.05 17.89 8.20
C LEU A 283 16.30 17.24 9.57
N SER A 284 17.18 16.24 9.68
CA SER A 284 17.34 15.41 10.89
C SER A 284 18.61 15.79 11.69
N SER A 285 18.42 16.17 12.96
CA SER A 285 19.52 16.36 13.90
C SER A 285 20.29 15.07 14.19
N GLU A 286 19.61 13.92 14.18
CA GLU A 286 20.23 12.60 14.38
C GLU A 286 21.21 12.29 13.23
N ILE A 287 20.85 12.63 11.99
CA ILE A 287 21.75 12.47 10.82
C ILE A 287 22.92 13.48 10.88
N ARG A 288 22.67 14.73 11.32
CA ARG A 288 23.74 15.70 11.47
C ARG A 288 24.80 15.30 12.50
N GLN A 289 24.38 14.63 13.58
CA GLN A 289 25.30 14.15 14.61
C GLN A 289 26.14 12.96 14.12
N GLN A 290 25.54 12.06 13.37
CA GLN A 290 26.21 10.89 12.81
C GLN A 290 25.56 10.52 11.47
N GLU A 291 26.32 10.55 10.40
CA GLU A 291 25.83 10.16 9.07
C GLU A 291 25.60 8.64 9.00
N PRO A 292 24.44 8.19 8.45
CA PRO A 292 24.20 6.79 8.27
C PRO A 292 24.99 6.21 7.07
N GLU A 293 25.31 4.92 7.14
CA GLU A 293 25.96 4.18 6.06
C GLU A 293 24.97 3.93 4.91
N VAL A 294 25.27 4.38 3.69
CA VAL A 294 24.44 4.09 2.51
C VAL A 294 24.60 2.62 2.12
N LEU A 295 23.50 1.88 2.09
CA LEU A 295 23.47 0.45 1.75
C LEU A 295 23.03 0.19 0.31
N ALA A 296 22.00 0.91 -0.15
CA ALA A 296 21.44 0.76 -1.48
C ALA A 296 20.68 2.00 -1.93
N VAL A 297 20.47 2.12 -3.22
CA VAL A 297 19.64 3.14 -3.85
C VAL A 297 18.64 2.44 -4.75
N PHE A 298 17.38 2.84 -4.72
CA PHE A 298 16.38 2.27 -5.61
C PHE A 298 15.31 3.30 -6.01
N ALA A 299 14.68 3.02 -7.13
CA ALA A 299 13.53 3.76 -7.61
C ALA A 299 12.28 2.85 -7.58
N GLY A 300 11.12 3.45 -7.36
CA GLY A 300 9.84 2.76 -7.40
C GLY A 300 8.78 3.61 -8.07
N LEU A 301 7.76 2.95 -8.62
CA LEU A 301 6.67 3.60 -9.33
C LEU A 301 5.39 3.54 -8.47
N ARG A 302 5.02 4.65 -7.84
CA ARG A 302 3.74 4.73 -7.11
C ARG A 302 2.59 4.63 -8.10
N PRO A 303 1.57 3.77 -7.85
CA PRO A 303 0.41 3.62 -8.72
C PRO A 303 -0.59 4.75 -8.46
N SER A 304 -0.33 5.90 -9.05
CA SER A 304 -1.17 7.09 -8.92
C SER A 304 -2.33 7.07 -9.90
N ARG A 305 -3.41 7.78 -9.57
CA ARG A 305 -4.58 7.93 -10.40
C ARG A 305 -5.14 9.35 -10.30
N GLU A 306 -5.51 9.93 -11.40
CA GLU A 306 -6.16 11.22 -11.43
C GLU A 306 -7.57 11.14 -10.83
N GLY A 307 -7.88 12.06 -9.92
CA GLY A 307 -9.12 12.04 -9.14
C GLY A 307 -9.11 11.07 -7.95
N GLY A 308 -7.93 10.56 -7.57
CA GLY A 308 -7.76 9.68 -6.42
C GLY A 308 -7.94 8.18 -6.70
N ALA A 309 -7.83 7.37 -5.65
CA ALA A 309 -7.99 5.92 -5.74
C ALA A 309 -9.39 5.54 -6.24
N ARG A 310 -9.46 4.45 -6.99
CA ARG A 310 -10.72 3.85 -7.44
C ARG A 310 -11.09 2.70 -6.50
N VAL A 311 -12.18 2.88 -5.76
CA VAL A 311 -12.83 1.85 -4.96
C VAL A 311 -14.30 1.84 -5.35
N ASP A 312 -14.67 0.95 -6.26
CA ASP A 312 -16.04 0.83 -6.75
C ASP A 312 -16.37 -0.58 -7.24
N ARG A 313 -17.67 -0.87 -7.41
CA ARG A 313 -18.21 -2.14 -7.91
C ARG A 313 -18.81 -1.93 -9.28
N ASP A 314 -18.37 -2.76 -10.24
CA ASP A 314 -18.93 -2.85 -11.58
C ASP A 314 -19.61 -4.22 -11.81
N GLU A 315 -20.57 -4.26 -12.71
CA GLU A 315 -21.07 -5.49 -13.31
C GLU A 315 -20.51 -5.64 -14.73
N ILE A 316 -19.87 -6.75 -15.00
CA ILE A 316 -19.32 -7.06 -16.31
C ILE A 316 -19.97 -8.33 -16.88
N THR A 317 -19.94 -8.48 -18.20
CA THR A 317 -20.41 -9.69 -18.87
C THR A 317 -19.22 -10.55 -19.27
N VAL A 318 -19.15 -11.78 -18.76
CA VAL A 318 -18.13 -12.78 -19.12
C VAL A 318 -18.85 -14.02 -19.63
N GLU A 319 -18.56 -14.43 -20.85
CA GLU A 319 -19.20 -15.60 -21.50
C GLU A 319 -20.74 -15.59 -21.42
N GLY A 320 -21.35 -14.39 -21.61
CA GLY A 320 -22.80 -14.20 -21.55
C GLY A 320 -23.42 -14.17 -20.14
N GLN A 321 -22.61 -14.30 -19.09
CA GLN A 321 -23.06 -14.24 -17.69
C GLN A 321 -22.65 -12.91 -17.02
N LYS A 322 -23.56 -12.35 -16.24
CA LYS A 322 -23.24 -11.20 -15.38
C LYS A 322 -22.32 -11.62 -14.23
N ARG A 323 -21.25 -10.88 -14.02
CA ARG A 323 -20.23 -11.11 -12.99
C ARG A 323 -19.92 -9.79 -12.27
N VAL A 324 -19.46 -9.88 -11.03
CA VAL A 324 -19.13 -8.72 -10.22
C VAL A 324 -17.63 -8.49 -10.20
N LEU A 325 -17.22 -7.29 -10.60
CA LEU A 325 -15.85 -6.79 -10.55
C LEU A 325 -15.77 -5.63 -9.56
N VAL A 326 -14.91 -5.77 -8.56
CA VAL A 326 -14.65 -4.70 -7.60
C VAL A 326 -13.26 -4.13 -7.88
N HIS A 327 -13.19 -2.83 -8.14
CA HIS A 327 -11.94 -2.12 -8.33
C HIS A 327 -11.39 -1.61 -7.00
N ASN A 328 -10.09 -1.80 -6.76
CA ASN A 328 -9.39 -1.27 -5.60
C ASN A 328 -7.94 -0.98 -5.97
N TYR A 329 -7.66 0.19 -6.54
CA TYR A 329 -6.33 0.59 -7.00
C TYR A 329 -6.17 2.11 -7.08
N GLY A 330 -4.95 2.57 -7.42
CA GLY A 330 -4.68 3.98 -7.63
C GLY A 330 -4.35 4.78 -6.36
N ALA A 331 -3.96 4.11 -5.28
CA ALA A 331 -3.65 4.71 -3.98
C ALA A 331 -2.39 5.60 -3.96
N GLY A 332 -1.59 5.63 -5.03
CA GLY A 332 -0.38 6.47 -5.09
C GLY A 332 0.60 6.18 -3.97
N GLY A 333 0.90 7.19 -3.14
CA GLY A 333 1.78 7.08 -1.98
C GLY A 333 1.12 6.56 -0.71
N THR A 334 -0.23 6.48 -0.66
CA THR A 334 -0.99 6.17 0.58
C THR A 334 -1.35 4.70 0.75
N GLY A 335 -0.86 3.81 -0.13
CA GLY A 335 -1.30 2.40 -0.17
C GLY A 335 -1.15 1.62 1.14
N PHE A 336 -0.12 1.87 1.95
CA PHE A 336 0.03 1.21 3.25
C PHE A 336 -0.85 1.85 4.32
N GLN A 337 -1.01 3.16 4.34
CA GLN A 337 -1.79 3.83 5.36
C GLN A 337 -3.31 3.71 5.12
N ALA A 338 -3.77 3.90 3.88
CA ALA A 338 -5.20 3.87 3.52
C ALA A 338 -5.68 2.48 3.06
N GLY A 339 -4.77 1.58 2.68
CA GLY A 339 -5.09 0.33 1.98
C GLY A 339 -6.01 -0.62 2.75
N TYR A 340 -5.91 -0.66 4.08
CA TYR A 340 -6.85 -1.45 4.88
C TYR A 340 -8.26 -0.84 4.85
N GLY A 341 -8.37 0.49 4.98
CA GLY A 341 -9.66 1.19 4.86
C GLY A 341 -10.31 1.01 3.49
N MET A 342 -9.51 1.12 2.41
CA MET A 342 -9.95 0.83 1.05
C MET A 342 -10.44 -0.62 0.90
N ALA A 343 -9.77 -1.58 1.56
CA ALA A 343 -10.17 -2.98 1.56
C ALA A 343 -11.51 -3.20 2.28
N VAL A 344 -11.69 -2.60 3.44
CA VAL A 344 -12.96 -2.64 4.19
C VAL A 344 -14.11 -2.15 3.32
N GLU A 345 -13.93 -1.01 2.64
CA GLU A 345 -14.95 -0.45 1.76
C GLU A 345 -15.24 -1.34 0.56
N SER A 346 -14.21 -1.80 -0.15
CA SER A 346 -14.39 -2.67 -1.33
C SER A 346 -15.07 -4.00 -0.99
N VAL A 347 -14.79 -4.57 0.19
CA VAL A 347 -15.44 -5.80 0.67
C VAL A 347 -16.89 -5.54 1.06
N ALA A 348 -17.20 -4.39 1.66
CA ALA A 348 -18.58 -4.02 1.99
C ALA A 348 -19.50 -3.93 0.77
N MET A 349 -18.94 -3.57 -0.40
CA MET A 349 -19.71 -3.49 -1.66
C MET A 349 -20.25 -4.84 -2.16
N VAL A 350 -19.77 -5.96 -1.64
CA VAL A 350 -20.20 -7.32 -2.02
C VAL A 350 -20.74 -8.13 -0.84
N GLU A 351 -21.10 -7.49 0.25
CA GLU A 351 -21.61 -8.13 1.47
C GLU A 351 -22.87 -8.99 1.22
N ASP A 352 -23.71 -8.58 0.26
CA ASP A 352 -24.84 -9.33 -0.23
C ASP A 352 -24.44 -10.70 -0.79
N MET A 353 -23.39 -10.75 -1.60
CA MET A 353 -22.91 -11.98 -2.25
C MET A 353 -22.10 -12.85 -1.29
N LEU A 354 -21.39 -12.26 -0.33
CA LEU A 354 -20.57 -13.00 0.64
C LEU A 354 -21.44 -13.90 1.54
N ARG A 355 -22.66 -13.49 1.88
CA ARG A 355 -23.62 -14.30 2.64
C ARG A 355 -24.01 -15.57 1.87
N ASP A 356 -24.23 -15.46 0.55
CA ASP A 356 -24.57 -16.61 -0.28
C ASP A 356 -23.40 -17.58 -0.39
N ILE A 357 -22.17 -17.08 -0.52
CA ILE A 357 -20.95 -17.90 -0.58
C ILE A 357 -20.75 -18.67 0.75
N ALA A 358 -21.03 -18.04 1.88
CA ALA A 358 -20.92 -18.70 3.19
C ALA A 358 -21.91 -19.88 3.34
N CYS A 359 -23.10 -19.76 2.77
CA CYS A 359 -24.12 -20.80 2.81
C CYS A 359 -23.79 -22.03 1.92
N GLU A 360 -22.95 -21.85 0.90
CA GLU A 360 -22.57 -22.92 -0.04
C GLU A 360 -21.41 -23.80 0.45
N ILE A 361 -20.67 -23.34 1.49
CA ILE A 361 -19.58 -24.13 2.08
C ILE A 361 -20.21 -25.22 2.96
N PRO A 362 -20.08 -26.53 2.62
CA PRO A 362 -20.54 -27.59 3.52
C PRO A 362 -19.85 -27.42 4.88
N GLN A 363 -20.62 -27.27 5.96
CA GLN A 363 -20.07 -27.36 7.30
C GLN A 363 -19.41 -28.74 7.40
N ALA A 364 -18.08 -28.79 7.28
CA ALA A 364 -17.35 -30.00 7.62
C ALA A 364 -17.71 -30.32 9.07
N ARG A 365 -18.44 -31.42 9.28
CA ARG A 365 -18.76 -31.94 10.61
C ARG A 365 -17.43 -32.08 11.35
N LEU A 366 -17.34 -31.38 12.47
CA LEU A 366 -16.28 -31.51 13.47
C LEU A 366 -16.17 -32.95 13.94
#